data_577d358b8836329b299dca2ac6082e99
#
_entry.id   577d358b8836329b299dca2ac6082e99
#
_cell.length_a   1.000
_cell.length_b   1.000
_cell.length_c   1.000
_cell.angle_alpha   90.00
_cell.angle_beta   90.00
_cell.angle_gamma   90.00
#
_symmetry.space_group_name_H-M   'P 1'
#
loop_
_entity.id
_entity.type
_entity.pdbx_description
1 polymer ?
#
loop_
_entity_poly.entity_id
_entity_poly.type
_entity_poly.pdbx_seq_one_letter_code
_entity_poly.pdbx_strand_id
1 'polypeptide(L)'
;MRSTGRRRRRPPERRRVAVKDPQTIHLAHSPDADDAFMFWALAAGRIDTGDRRYVHELGDIESLNRRALAGELEVTAVSLHAYAYLADRYALLAHGASIGDRYGPRIVARAARPADPRAALGAGSLLVAVPGELTTAFLALKLYQPAARHVVVPFDQIEEYVVAGHADAGLLIHEGQLTYADRGLHLWVDLGEWWHDETGLPLPLGGNVVRRDLGDALMRDIARDLKASIQYGLAHRAEALAHATAYGRGLDPSRIDRFVGMYVNAYTVDYGPTGRQAVAELLARAQRAGLLPGPVQVTFVAG
;
A
#
# COMPACT_ATOMS: atom_id res chain seq x y z
N MET A 1 42.36 -75.63 6.40
CA MET A 1 41.12 -74.90 6.66
C MET A 1 41.40 -73.42 6.53
N ARG A 2 40.94 -72.82 5.44
CA ARG A 2 41.09 -71.32 5.18
C ARG A 2 39.78 -70.66 5.49
N SER A 3 39.77 -69.78 6.49
CA SER A 3 38.60 -68.95 6.88
C SER A 3 38.45 -67.77 5.93
N THR A 4 37.36 -67.72 5.19
CA THR A 4 36.98 -66.60 4.33
C THR A 4 36.18 -65.61 5.16
N GLY A 5 36.84 -64.51 5.59
CA GLY A 5 36.19 -63.38 6.27
C GLY A 5 35.34 -62.59 5.32
N ARG A 6 34.02 -62.69 5.46
CA ARG A 6 33.06 -61.81 4.78
C ARG A 6 33.16 -60.35 5.33
N ARG A 7 33.71 -59.41 4.54
CA ARG A 7 33.63 -57.97 4.83
C ARG A 7 32.19 -57.52 4.70
N ARG A 8 31.56 -57.15 5.81
CA ARG A 8 30.27 -56.46 5.82
C ARG A 8 30.46 -55.06 5.18
N ARG A 9 29.78 -54.80 4.05
CA ARG A 9 29.68 -53.45 3.46
C ARG A 9 28.89 -52.55 4.41
N ARG A 10 29.46 -51.39 4.81
CA ARG A 10 28.77 -50.34 5.53
C ARG A 10 27.70 -49.78 4.58
N PRO A 11 26.45 -49.46 5.07
CA PRO A 11 25.43 -48.80 4.28
C PRO A 11 25.92 -47.38 3.93
N PRO A 12 25.50 -46.84 2.77
CA PRO A 12 25.88 -45.49 2.36
C PRO A 12 25.35 -44.46 3.37
N GLU A 13 26.23 -43.60 3.86
CA GLU A 13 25.86 -42.44 4.68
C GLU A 13 24.87 -41.57 3.89
N ARG A 14 23.65 -41.46 4.40
CA ARG A 14 22.70 -40.48 3.90
C ARG A 14 23.32 -39.09 4.10
N ARG A 15 23.63 -38.40 3.00
CA ARG A 15 24.00 -36.98 3.03
C ARG A 15 22.89 -36.25 3.79
N ARG A 16 23.19 -35.74 4.96
CA ARG A 16 22.36 -34.77 5.64
C ARG A 16 22.38 -33.55 4.73
N VAL A 17 21.23 -33.23 4.10
CA VAL A 17 21.01 -31.95 3.48
C VAL A 17 21.15 -30.93 4.63
N ALA A 18 22.13 -30.04 4.52
CA ALA A 18 22.27 -28.97 5.48
C ALA A 18 20.99 -28.11 5.36
N VAL A 19 20.17 -28.12 6.39
CA VAL A 19 19.04 -27.19 6.51
C VAL A 19 19.70 -25.85 6.69
N LYS A 20 19.61 -24.96 5.66
CA LYS A 20 19.99 -23.57 5.77
C LYS A 20 19.08 -22.93 6.84
N ASP A 21 19.66 -22.10 7.69
CA ASP A 21 18.86 -21.28 8.60
C ASP A 21 17.90 -20.41 7.76
N PRO A 22 16.62 -20.30 8.17
CA PRO A 22 15.64 -19.57 7.42
C PRO A 22 16.05 -18.09 7.30
N GLN A 23 15.98 -17.55 6.08
CA GLN A 23 16.24 -16.14 5.82
C GLN A 23 15.04 -15.32 6.33
N THR A 24 15.25 -14.56 7.40
CA THR A 24 14.21 -13.68 7.95
C THR A 24 14.11 -12.41 7.11
N ILE A 25 12.87 -12.02 6.75
CA ILE A 25 12.55 -10.82 5.98
C ILE A 25 11.54 -10.02 6.81
N HIS A 26 11.87 -8.78 7.15
CA HIS A 26 10.95 -7.86 7.80
C HIS A 26 10.06 -7.19 6.74
N LEU A 27 8.76 -7.43 6.87
CA LEU A 27 7.74 -6.91 5.99
C LEU A 27 6.78 -6.04 6.78
N ALA A 28 6.70 -4.76 6.41
CA ALA A 28 5.83 -3.80 7.08
C ALA A 28 4.69 -3.33 6.18
N HIS A 29 3.49 -3.23 6.74
CA HIS A 29 2.30 -2.79 6.01
C HIS A 29 1.32 -2.07 6.95
N SER A 30 0.28 -1.45 6.37
CA SER A 30 -0.70 -0.73 7.18
C SER A 30 -1.61 -1.70 7.96
N PRO A 31 -2.20 -1.24 9.08
CA PRO A 31 -3.23 -2.00 9.78
C PRO A 31 -4.62 -1.78 9.16
N ASP A 32 -4.70 -1.72 7.83
CA ASP A 32 -5.94 -1.56 7.09
C ASP A 32 -6.42 -2.90 6.52
N ALA A 33 -7.72 -3.03 6.27
CA ALA A 33 -8.32 -4.29 5.88
C ALA A 33 -7.83 -4.81 4.52
N ASP A 34 -7.50 -3.95 3.58
CA ASP A 34 -6.94 -4.31 2.27
C ASP A 34 -5.53 -4.87 2.37
N ASP A 35 -4.63 -4.25 3.15
CA ASP A 35 -3.30 -4.79 3.42
C ASP A 35 -3.38 -6.11 4.19
N ALA A 36 -4.21 -6.18 5.24
CA ALA A 36 -4.42 -7.42 5.99
C ALA A 36 -4.89 -8.56 5.08
N PHE A 37 -5.74 -8.27 4.10
CA PHE A 37 -6.18 -9.23 3.10
C PHE A 37 -5.02 -9.69 2.19
N MET A 38 -4.23 -8.76 1.67
CA MET A 38 -3.12 -9.06 0.74
C MET A 38 -2.05 -9.94 1.38
N PHE A 39 -1.72 -9.68 2.64
CA PHE A 39 -0.66 -10.36 3.36
C PHE A 39 -1.12 -11.58 4.19
N TRP A 40 -2.43 -11.86 4.22
CA TRP A 40 -3.00 -12.95 5.02
C TRP A 40 -2.32 -14.30 4.77
N ALA A 41 -2.15 -14.69 3.53
CA ALA A 41 -1.61 -16.02 3.22
C ALA A 41 -0.13 -16.16 3.61
N LEU A 42 0.65 -15.09 3.52
CA LEU A 42 2.02 -15.03 4.05
C LEU A 42 2.03 -15.14 5.57
N ALA A 43 1.23 -14.30 6.25
CA ALA A 43 1.17 -14.28 7.71
C ALA A 43 0.65 -15.58 8.32
N ALA A 44 -0.30 -16.24 7.64
CA ALA A 44 -0.91 -17.50 8.06
C ALA A 44 -0.14 -18.76 7.60
N GLY A 45 1.00 -18.60 6.89
CA GLY A 45 1.80 -19.72 6.39
C GLY A 45 1.04 -20.60 5.38
N ARG A 46 0.17 -20.01 4.56
CA ARG A 46 -0.67 -20.73 3.59
C ARG A 46 0.01 -20.96 2.24
N ILE A 47 1.16 -20.36 2.02
CA ILE A 47 1.95 -20.50 0.79
C ILE A 47 3.35 -21.00 1.11
N ASP A 48 3.97 -21.68 0.16
CA ASP A 48 5.35 -22.14 0.28
C ASP A 48 6.31 -21.00 -0.06
N THR A 49 7.08 -20.56 0.93
CA THR A 49 8.10 -19.52 0.82
C THR A 49 9.53 -20.08 0.80
N GLY A 50 9.69 -21.42 0.72
CA GLY A 50 10.99 -22.10 0.80
C GLY A 50 11.68 -21.86 2.13
N ASP A 51 12.90 -21.33 2.09
CA ASP A 51 13.71 -21.00 3.28
C ASP A 51 13.49 -19.57 3.80
N ARG A 52 12.52 -18.81 3.27
CA ARG A 52 12.20 -17.44 3.70
C ARG A 52 11.13 -17.44 4.79
N ARG A 53 11.35 -16.65 5.82
CA ARG A 53 10.41 -16.40 6.91
C ARG A 53 10.09 -14.91 6.96
N TYR A 54 8.82 -14.57 6.85
CA TYR A 54 8.34 -13.19 6.94
C TYR A 54 7.97 -12.85 8.39
N VAL A 55 8.49 -11.71 8.87
CA VAL A 55 8.11 -11.10 10.14
C VAL A 55 7.31 -9.85 9.79
N HIS A 56 6.02 -9.87 10.13
CA HIS A 56 5.10 -8.78 9.84
C HIS A 56 5.17 -7.70 10.90
N GLU A 57 5.29 -6.45 10.47
CA GLU A 57 5.19 -5.26 11.30
C GLU A 57 4.04 -4.38 10.81
N LEU A 58 3.27 -3.80 11.73
CA LEU A 58 2.17 -2.91 11.41
C LEU A 58 2.54 -1.46 11.73
N GLY A 59 2.24 -0.56 10.81
CA GLY A 59 2.44 0.86 10.98
C GLY A 59 1.55 1.68 10.04
N ASP A 60 1.18 2.88 10.43
CA ASP A 60 0.49 3.77 9.50
C ASP A 60 1.40 4.15 8.31
N ILE A 61 0.76 4.46 7.17
CA ILE A 61 1.49 4.66 5.92
C ILE A 61 2.48 5.82 5.96
N GLU A 62 2.20 6.90 6.72
CA GLU A 62 3.15 8.02 6.85
C GLU A 62 4.39 7.60 7.66
N SER A 63 4.20 6.83 8.74
CA SER A 63 5.30 6.25 9.52
C SER A 63 6.13 5.28 8.70
N LEU A 64 5.48 4.40 7.90
CA LEU A 64 6.17 3.48 7.00
C LEU A 64 6.96 4.22 5.92
N ASN A 65 6.41 5.28 5.33
CA ASN A 65 7.11 6.14 4.38
C ASN A 65 8.41 6.71 5.01
N ARG A 66 8.35 7.21 6.24
CA ARG A 66 9.51 7.76 6.95
C ARG A 66 10.56 6.71 7.29
N ARG A 67 10.14 5.53 7.73
CA ARG A 67 11.04 4.40 7.99
C ARG A 67 11.72 3.88 6.72
N ALA A 68 10.99 3.85 5.60
CA ALA A 68 11.57 3.53 4.30
C ALA A 68 12.62 4.56 3.88
N LEU A 69 12.39 5.86 4.11
CA LEU A 69 13.39 6.91 3.86
C LEU A 69 14.66 6.70 4.70
N ALA A 70 14.52 6.21 5.94
CA ALA A 70 15.66 5.83 6.77
C ALA A 70 16.33 4.51 6.33
N GLY A 71 15.68 3.71 5.46
CA GLY A 71 16.21 2.43 4.97
C GLY A 71 16.09 1.28 5.97
N GLU A 72 15.16 1.38 6.93
CA GLU A 72 15.02 0.43 8.03
C GLU A 72 14.39 -0.91 7.62
N LEU A 73 13.55 -0.91 6.58
CA LEU A 73 12.70 -2.05 6.22
C LEU A 73 13.20 -2.74 4.95
N GLU A 74 13.17 -4.08 4.92
CA GLU A 74 13.50 -4.86 3.73
C GLU A 74 12.37 -4.79 2.68
N VAL A 75 11.12 -4.95 3.15
CA VAL A 75 9.91 -4.89 2.34
C VAL A 75 8.88 -4.03 3.08
N THR A 76 8.25 -3.09 2.39
CA THR A 76 7.24 -2.25 3.02
C THR A 76 6.23 -1.70 2.02
N ALA A 77 5.00 -1.50 2.49
CA ALA A 77 4.05 -0.64 1.82
C ALA A 77 4.54 0.81 1.88
N VAL A 78 4.41 1.54 0.79
CA VAL A 78 4.72 2.99 0.72
C VAL A 78 3.74 3.70 -0.18
N SER A 79 3.54 4.98 0.09
CA SER A 79 2.86 5.89 -0.84
C SER A 79 3.74 6.13 -2.08
N LEU A 80 3.14 6.26 -3.26
CA LEU A 80 3.90 6.58 -4.48
C LEU A 80 4.52 7.98 -4.45
N HIS A 81 3.98 8.90 -3.64
CA HIS A 81 4.64 10.16 -3.35
C HIS A 81 5.99 9.93 -2.63
N ALA A 82 6.00 9.13 -1.57
CA ALA A 82 7.22 8.78 -0.86
C ALA A 82 8.19 7.99 -1.75
N TYR A 83 7.67 7.10 -2.61
CA TYR A 83 8.51 6.34 -3.54
C TYR A 83 9.37 7.23 -4.43
N ALA A 84 8.90 8.42 -4.78
CA ALA A 84 9.68 9.37 -5.56
C ALA A 84 11.04 9.72 -4.92
N TYR A 85 11.14 9.63 -3.61
CA TYR A 85 12.38 9.88 -2.83
C TYR A 85 13.14 8.59 -2.47
N LEU A 86 12.55 7.43 -2.81
CA LEU A 86 13.05 6.11 -2.44
C LEU A 86 13.62 5.32 -3.63
N ALA A 87 13.36 5.76 -4.86
CA ALA A 87 13.59 4.99 -6.08
C ALA A 87 15.04 4.49 -6.26
N ASP A 88 16.02 5.21 -5.71
CA ASP A 88 17.43 4.78 -5.74
C ASP A 88 17.71 3.63 -4.76
N ARG A 89 16.97 3.54 -3.66
CA ARG A 89 17.18 2.55 -2.60
C ARG A 89 16.23 1.37 -2.70
N TYR A 90 15.03 1.59 -3.21
CA TYR A 90 13.96 0.60 -3.32
C TYR A 90 13.48 0.43 -4.76
N ALA A 91 13.04 -0.78 -5.08
CA ALA A 91 12.29 -1.08 -6.30
C ALA A 91 10.82 -1.35 -5.94
N LEU A 92 9.88 -0.96 -6.80
CA LEU A 92 8.47 -1.36 -6.66
C LEU A 92 8.33 -2.84 -6.99
N LEU A 93 7.62 -3.57 -6.14
CA LEU A 93 7.12 -4.89 -6.52
C LEU A 93 6.01 -4.73 -7.56
N ALA A 94 5.98 -5.59 -8.56
CA ALA A 94 4.95 -5.55 -9.61
C ALA A 94 3.56 -5.97 -9.11
N HIS A 95 3.46 -6.31 -7.83
CA HIS A 95 2.30 -6.85 -7.13
C HIS A 95 2.04 -6.07 -5.84
N GLY A 96 0.79 -6.05 -5.36
CA GLY A 96 0.42 -5.36 -4.13
C GLY A 96 0.22 -3.85 -4.28
N ALA A 97 -0.22 -3.41 -5.47
CA ALA A 97 -0.60 -2.02 -5.68
C ALA A 97 -1.95 -1.70 -5.03
N SER A 98 -2.05 -0.52 -4.45
CA SER A 98 -3.30 0.13 -4.09
C SER A 98 -3.60 1.21 -5.13
N ILE A 99 -4.54 0.91 -6.04
CA ILE A 99 -4.92 1.78 -7.17
C ILE A 99 -6.43 1.92 -7.21
N GLY A 100 -6.92 3.17 -7.16
CA GLY A 100 -8.33 3.50 -7.29
C GLY A 100 -8.71 3.80 -8.75
N ASP A 101 -9.68 3.06 -9.29
CA ASP A 101 -10.21 3.28 -10.63
C ASP A 101 -11.55 4.02 -10.52
N ARG A 102 -11.56 5.31 -10.80
CA ARG A 102 -12.69 6.26 -10.63
C ARG A 102 -13.14 6.42 -9.17
N TYR A 103 -12.26 6.19 -8.23
CA TYR A 103 -12.41 6.51 -6.82
C TYR A 103 -11.02 6.65 -6.19
N GLY A 104 -10.96 7.37 -5.05
CA GLY A 104 -9.69 7.57 -4.37
C GLY A 104 -9.86 8.26 -3.03
N PRO A 105 -8.83 8.96 -2.55
CA PRO A 105 -8.92 9.77 -1.35
C PRO A 105 -10.03 10.81 -1.46
N ARG A 106 -10.78 11.00 -0.37
CA ARG A 106 -11.96 11.86 -0.34
C ARG A 106 -11.72 13.09 0.50
N ILE A 107 -12.04 14.27 -0.05
CA ILE A 107 -12.13 15.50 0.72
C ILE A 107 -13.56 15.62 1.23
N VAL A 108 -13.71 15.58 2.53
CA VAL A 108 -15.00 15.67 3.23
C VAL A 108 -15.02 16.86 4.18
N ALA A 109 -16.19 17.43 4.45
CA ALA A 109 -16.34 18.59 5.34
C ALA A 109 -17.69 18.58 6.07
N ARG A 110 -17.78 19.34 7.17
CA ARG A 110 -19.07 19.58 7.88
C ARG A 110 -20.04 20.41 7.05
N ALA A 111 -19.51 21.39 6.32
CA ALA A 111 -20.32 22.22 5.46
C ALA A 111 -20.75 21.45 4.20
N ALA A 112 -21.92 21.79 3.67
CA ALA A 112 -22.37 21.27 2.38
C ALA A 112 -21.35 21.62 1.28
N ARG A 113 -21.30 20.77 0.25
CA ARG A 113 -20.39 20.96 -0.88
C ARG A 113 -20.63 22.30 -1.57
N PRO A 114 -19.64 23.18 -1.71
CA PRO A 114 -19.75 24.43 -2.43
C PRO A 114 -19.90 24.17 -3.95
N ALA A 115 -20.38 25.19 -4.68
CA ALA A 115 -20.52 25.10 -6.15
C ALA A 115 -19.18 24.80 -6.84
N ASP A 116 -18.08 25.39 -6.33
CA ASP A 116 -16.72 25.13 -6.79
C ASP A 116 -15.82 24.78 -5.58
N PRO A 117 -15.69 23.49 -5.26
CA PRO A 117 -14.81 23.04 -4.17
C PRO A 117 -13.34 23.41 -4.38
N ARG A 118 -12.87 23.42 -5.64
CA ARG A 118 -11.48 23.76 -5.95
C ARG A 118 -11.18 25.22 -5.62
N ALA A 119 -12.02 26.12 -6.05
CA ALA A 119 -11.89 27.54 -5.70
C ALA A 119 -12.01 27.77 -4.19
N ALA A 120 -12.94 27.12 -3.51
CA ALA A 120 -13.11 27.22 -2.06
C ALA A 120 -11.85 26.82 -1.30
N LEU A 121 -11.26 25.68 -1.65
CA LEU A 121 -10.01 25.19 -1.04
C LEU A 121 -8.81 26.09 -1.33
N GLY A 122 -8.81 26.78 -2.48
CA GLY A 122 -7.75 27.71 -2.90
C GLY A 122 -7.85 29.11 -2.31
N ALA A 123 -8.98 29.48 -1.71
CA ALA A 123 -9.22 30.82 -1.17
C ALA A 123 -8.38 31.18 0.07
N GLY A 124 -7.65 30.20 0.64
CA GLY A 124 -6.75 30.42 1.78
C GLY A 124 -7.43 30.52 3.14
N SER A 125 -8.77 30.50 3.21
CA SER A 125 -9.54 30.57 4.46
C SER A 125 -9.79 29.22 5.10
N LEU A 126 -9.81 28.13 4.31
CA LEU A 126 -10.12 26.78 4.78
C LEU A 126 -8.85 26.00 5.15
N LEU A 127 -8.95 25.21 6.21
CA LEU A 127 -7.90 24.30 6.69
C LEU A 127 -8.32 22.85 6.43
N VAL A 128 -7.47 22.08 5.77
CA VAL A 128 -7.69 20.67 5.46
C VAL A 128 -6.83 19.79 6.37
N ALA A 129 -7.42 18.92 7.17
CA ALA A 129 -6.70 17.88 7.90
C ALA A 129 -6.25 16.79 6.92
N VAL A 130 -4.94 16.49 6.90
CA VAL A 130 -4.33 15.52 5.98
C VAL A 130 -3.56 14.43 6.73
N PRO A 131 -3.48 13.18 6.18
CA PRO A 131 -2.89 12.05 6.89
C PRO A 131 -1.36 12.06 6.96
N GLY A 132 -0.71 12.91 6.17
CA GLY A 132 0.75 13.02 6.11
C GLY A 132 1.21 13.61 4.79
N GLU A 133 2.31 14.37 4.82
CA GLU A 133 2.82 15.07 3.64
C GLU A 133 3.52 14.16 2.63
N LEU A 134 3.92 12.95 3.04
CA LEU A 134 4.50 11.94 2.15
C LEU A 134 3.44 11.03 1.51
N THR A 135 2.15 11.17 1.88
CA THR A 135 1.10 10.34 1.31
C THR A 135 0.77 10.75 -0.14
N THR A 136 0.39 9.80 -0.97
CA THR A 136 -0.08 10.11 -2.33
C THR A 136 -1.40 10.85 -2.31
N ALA A 137 -2.22 10.66 -1.27
CA ALA A 137 -3.43 11.47 -1.06
C ALA A 137 -3.10 12.96 -0.94
N PHE A 138 -2.08 13.30 -0.17
CA PHE A 138 -1.60 14.68 -0.06
C PHE A 138 -1.04 15.20 -1.40
N LEU A 139 -0.27 14.38 -2.12
CA LEU A 139 0.20 14.75 -3.45
C LEU A 139 -0.98 15.04 -4.40
N ALA A 140 -2.00 14.19 -4.40
CA ALA A 140 -3.21 14.37 -5.21
C ALA A 140 -3.98 15.64 -4.82
N LEU A 141 -4.10 15.95 -3.51
CA LEU A 141 -4.66 17.22 -3.03
C LEU A 141 -3.87 18.41 -3.58
N LYS A 142 -2.53 18.36 -3.54
CA LYS A 142 -1.68 19.47 -4.04
C LYS A 142 -1.69 19.59 -5.56
N LEU A 143 -1.87 18.50 -6.28
CA LEU A 143 -2.12 18.53 -7.73
C LEU A 143 -3.51 19.10 -8.06
N TYR A 144 -4.53 18.75 -7.26
CA TYR A 144 -5.88 19.29 -7.40
C TYR A 144 -5.93 20.77 -7.07
N GLN A 145 -5.40 21.16 -5.90
CA GLN A 145 -5.37 22.55 -5.43
C GLN A 145 -4.05 22.87 -4.68
N PRO A 146 -3.06 23.43 -5.39
CA PRO A 146 -1.74 23.73 -4.79
C PRO A 146 -1.80 24.66 -3.58
N ALA A 147 -2.74 25.63 -3.58
CA ALA A 147 -2.90 26.62 -2.53
C ALA A 147 -3.67 26.12 -1.30
N ALA A 148 -4.18 24.88 -1.30
CA ALA A 148 -4.92 24.33 -0.17
C ALA A 148 -4.06 24.36 1.10
N ARG A 149 -4.54 25.05 2.16
CA ARG A 149 -3.91 25.06 3.49
C ARG A 149 -4.21 23.76 4.19
N HIS A 150 -3.24 23.23 4.92
CA HIS A 150 -3.39 21.91 5.55
C HIS A 150 -2.76 21.88 6.94
N VAL A 151 -3.18 20.89 7.72
CA VAL A 151 -2.57 20.45 8.98
C VAL A 151 -2.46 18.93 8.96
N VAL A 152 -1.33 18.40 9.41
CA VAL A 152 -1.13 16.95 9.51
C VAL A 152 -1.80 16.44 10.78
N VAL A 153 -2.64 15.41 10.62
CA VAL A 153 -3.38 14.75 11.70
C VAL A 153 -3.25 13.24 11.51
N PRO A 154 -3.10 12.42 12.56
CA PRO A 154 -3.14 10.98 12.41
C PRO A 154 -4.37 10.54 11.58
N PHE A 155 -4.14 9.67 10.62
CA PHE A 155 -5.14 9.37 9.57
C PHE A 155 -6.49 8.88 10.15
N ASP A 156 -6.45 8.13 11.25
CA ASP A 156 -7.62 7.59 11.97
C ASP A 156 -8.35 8.63 12.83
N GLN A 157 -7.78 9.81 13.03
CA GLN A 157 -8.36 10.91 13.81
C GLN A 157 -8.96 12.02 12.94
N ILE A 158 -8.75 11.99 11.62
CA ILE A 158 -9.15 13.07 10.72
C ILE A 158 -10.66 13.34 10.76
N GLU A 159 -11.50 12.29 10.71
CA GLU A 159 -12.96 12.47 10.76
C GLU A 159 -13.39 13.18 12.04
N GLU A 160 -12.90 12.73 13.19
CA GLU A 160 -13.21 13.33 14.49
C GLU A 160 -12.71 14.76 14.58
N TYR A 161 -11.51 15.02 14.10
CA TYR A 161 -10.88 16.34 14.07
C TYR A 161 -11.71 17.36 13.27
N VAL A 162 -12.29 16.91 12.12
CA VAL A 162 -13.20 17.73 11.31
C VAL A 162 -14.55 17.90 12.00
N VAL A 163 -15.14 16.83 12.55
CA VAL A 163 -16.42 16.89 13.27
C VAL A 163 -16.32 17.84 14.47
N ALA A 164 -15.23 17.80 15.22
CA ALA A 164 -14.96 18.70 16.34
C ALA A 164 -14.72 20.18 15.92
N GLY A 165 -14.53 20.46 14.63
CA GLY A 165 -14.32 21.81 14.11
C GLY A 165 -12.88 22.31 14.19
N HIS A 166 -11.92 21.43 14.41
CA HIS A 166 -10.49 21.79 14.44
C HIS A 166 -9.91 21.99 13.02
N ALA A 167 -10.57 21.44 12.00
CA ALA A 167 -10.34 21.73 10.59
C ALA A 167 -11.68 21.88 9.88
N ASP A 168 -11.68 22.57 8.73
CA ASP A 168 -12.88 22.79 7.91
C ASP A 168 -13.21 21.56 7.07
N ALA A 169 -12.18 20.87 6.58
CA ALA A 169 -12.27 19.66 5.77
C ALA A 169 -11.22 18.63 6.18
N GLY A 170 -11.41 17.39 5.76
CA GLY A 170 -10.49 16.27 5.99
C GLY A 170 -10.25 15.46 4.73
N LEU A 171 -9.02 14.97 4.56
CA LEU A 171 -8.62 14.10 3.46
C LEU A 171 -8.55 12.65 3.95
N LEU A 172 -9.53 11.84 3.56
CA LEU A 172 -9.70 10.46 4.02
C LEU A 172 -9.05 9.45 3.08
N ILE A 173 -8.32 8.49 3.63
CA ILE A 173 -7.57 7.45 2.89
C ILE A 173 -7.86 6.01 3.33
N HIS A 174 -8.73 5.81 4.31
CA HIS A 174 -9.05 4.51 4.92
C HIS A 174 -10.56 4.24 4.81
N GLU A 175 -11.07 3.27 5.58
CA GLU A 175 -12.49 2.87 5.59
C GLU A 175 -13.45 4.04 5.87
N GLY A 176 -12.99 5.13 6.47
CA GLY A 176 -13.74 6.39 6.61
C GLY A 176 -14.28 6.94 5.28
N GLN A 177 -13.67 6.56 4.16
CA GLN A 177 -14.22 6.84 2.82
C GLN A 177 -15.63 6.25 2.60
N LEU A 178 -16.02 5.23 3.38
CA LEU A 178 -17.34 4.61 3.31
C LEU A 178 -18.27 5.07 4.42
N THR A 179 -17.77 5.74 5.45
CA THR A 179 -18.52 6.04 6.69
C THR A 179 -18.67 7.52 7.01
N TYR A 180 -17.97 8.42 6.32
CA TYR A 180 -17.99 9.86 6.59
C TYR A 180 -19.41 10.45 6.65
N ALA A 181 -20.34 9.94 5.82
CA ALA A 181 -21.73 10.39 5.82
C ALA A 181 -22.48 10.02 7.12
N ASP A 182 -22.14 8.88 7.74
CA ASP A 182 -22.69 8.45 9.03
C ASP A 182 -22.26 9.40 10.17
N ARG A 183 -21.18 10.18 9.95
CA ARG A 183 -20.65 11.20 10.86
C ARG A 183 -21.18 12.61 10.55
N GLY A 184 -22.12 12.74 9.61
CA GLY A 184 -22.68 14.02 9.19
C GLY A 184 -21.73 14.86 8.32
N LEU A 185 -20.71 14.23 7.73
CA LEU A 185 -19.80 14.91 6.79
C LEU A 185 -20.31 14.80 5.36
N HIS A 186 -20.00 15.82 4.56
CA HIS A 186 -20.37 15.91 3.15
C HIS A 186 -19.15 15.70 2.26
N LEU A 187 -19.31 14.88 1.22
CA LEU A 187 -18.28 14.72 0.18
C LEU A 187 -18.18 16.00 -0.64
N TRP A 188 -16.98 16.59 -0.66
CA TRP A 188 -16.67 17.71 -1.53
C TRP A 188 -16.02 17.26 -2.83
N VAL A 189 -15.02 16.39 -2.74
CA VAL A 189 -14.24 15.90 -3.89
C VAL A 189 -13.82 14.46 -3.65
N ASP A 190 -13.99 13.59 -4.65
CA ASP A 190 -13.27 12.34 -4.77
C ASP A 190 -12.08 12.58 -5.71
N LEU A 191 -10.86 12.47 -5.17
CA LEU A 191 -9.64 12.77 -5.94
C LEU A 191 -9.34 11.68 -6.98
N GLY A 192 -9.90 10.49 -6.85
CA GLY A 192 -9.79 9.44 -7.86
C GLY A 192 -10.70 9.69 -9.06
N GLU A 193 -11.94 10.16 -8.84
CA GLU A 193 -12.83 10.63 -9.92
C GLU A 193 -12.19 11.80 -10.67
N TRP A 194 -11.76 12.83 -9.94
CA TRP A 194 -11.08 13.98 -10.54
C TRP A 194 -9.87 13.57 -11.38
N TRP A 195 -9.02 12.70 -10.84
CA TRP A 195 -7.82 12.24 -11.53
C TRP A 195 -8.17 11.51 -12.83
N HIS A 196 -9.19 10.64 -12.76
CA HIS A 196 -9.65 9.92 -13.94
C HIS A 196 -10.18 10.87 -15.02
N ASP A 197 -10.97 11.87 -14.64
CA ASP A 197 -11.52 12.87 -15.56
C ASP A 197 -10.39 13.67 -16.24
N GLU A 198 -9.31 13.98 -15.53
CA GLU A 198 -8.16 14.73 -16.04
C GLU A 198 -7.21 13.89 -16.89
N THR A 199 -7.14 12.57 -16.71
CA THR A 199 -6.07 11.76 -17.28
C THR A 199 -6.56 10.57 -18.09
N GLY A 200 -7.79 10.11 -17.86
CA GLY A 200 -8.29 8.83 -18.34
C GLY A 200 -7.65 7.61 -17.66
N LEU A 201 -6.83 7.81 -16.61
CA LEU A 201 -6.08 6.76 -15.92
C LEU A 201 -6.61 6.57 -14.49
N PRO A 202 -6.46 5.37 -13.90
CA PRO A 202 -6.73 5.17 -12.48
C PRO A 202 -5.72 5.95 -11.62
N LEU A 203 -6.09 6.30 -10.38
CA LEU A 203 -5.21 7.00 -9.44
C LEU A 203 -4.36 5.97 -8.67
N PRO A 204 -3.04 5.91 -8.90
CA PRO A 204 -2.17 5.04 -8.14
C PRO A 204 -1.83 5.71 -6.80
N LEU A 205 -2.06 5.00 -5.70
CA LEU A 205 -1.93 5.55 -4.34
C LEU A 205 -0.71 5.00 -3.60
N GLY A 206 -0.58 3.69 -3.57
CA GLY A 206 0.47 2.99 -2.88
C GLY A 206 0.95 1.75 -3.62
N GLY A 207 2.05 1.21 -3.15
CA GLY A 207 2.60 -0.04 -3.62
C GLY A 207 3.58 -0.61 -2.61
N ASN A 208 3.93 -1.87 -2.78
CA ASN A 208 4.94 -2.49 -1.97
C ASN A 208 6.31 -2.33 -2.61
N VAL A 209 7.31 -2.01 -1.81
CA VAL A 209 8.70 -1.84 -2.24
C VAL A 209 9.61 -2.84 -1.57
N VAL A 210 10.67 -3.19 -2.26
CA VAL A 210 11.72 -4.08 -1.78
C VAL A 210 13.08 -3.38 -1.88
N ARG A 211 13.90 -3.50 -0.83
CA ARG A 211 15.20 -2.84 -0.76
C ARG A 211 16.19 -3.48 -1.73
N ARG A 212 16.86 -2.65 -2.54
CA ARG A 212 17.71 -3.11 -3.66
C ARG A 212 18.95 -3.86 -3.21
N ASP A 213 19.49 -3.59 -2.01
CA ASP A 213 20.67 -4.25 -1.47
C ASP A 213 20.47 -5.74 -1.12
N LEU A 214 19.23 -6.21 -1.12
CA LEU A 214 18.90 -7.64 -1.00
C LEU A 214 19.33 -8.44 -2.24
N GLY A 215 19.56 -7.79 -3.35
CA GLY A 215 19.98 -8.39 -4.62
C GLY A 215 18.81 -8.98 -5.44
N ASP A 216 19.04 -9.05 -6.76
CA ASP A 216 17.98 -9.37 -7.74
C ASP A 216 17.28 -10.71 -7.51
N ALA A 217 18.02 -11.72 -7.06
CA ALA A 217 17.44 -13.04 -6.85
C ALA A 217 16.41 -13.03 -5.71
N LEU A 218 16.78 -12.46 -4.55
CA LEU A 218 15.90 -12.39 -3.40
C LEU A 218 14.72 -11.44 -3.65
N MET A 219 14.94 -10.32 -4.32
CA MET A 219 13.86 -9.40 -4.70
C MET A 219 12.81 -10.09 -5.58
N ARG A 220 13.21 -10.92 -6.56
CA ARG A 220 12.27 -11.70 -7.38
C ARG A 220 11.54 -12.77 -6.57
N ASP A 221 12.24 -13.43 -5.65
CA ASP A 221 11.59 -14.43 -4.78
C ASP A 221 10.53 -13.79 -3.89
N ILE A 222 10.82 -12.63 -3.29
CA ILE A 222 9.87 -11.83 -2.51
C ILE A 222 8.67 -11.40 -3.37
N ALA A 223 8.92 -10.94 -4.60
CA ALA A 223 7.84 -10.57 -5.52
C ALA A 223 6.92 -11.75 -5.83
N ARG A 224 7.48 -12.94 -6.06
CA ARG A 224 6.71 -14.17 -6.28
C ARG A 224 5.88 -14.56 -5.04
N ASP A 225 6.46 -14.47 -3.85
CA ASP A 225 5.78 -14.81 -2.60
C ASP A 225 4.62 -13.85 -2.34
N LEU A 226 4.81 -12.54 -2.55
CA LEU A 226 3.73 -11.56 -2.43
C LEU A 226 2.61 -11.82 -3.44
N LYS A 227 2.95 -12.07 -4.70
CA LYS A 227 1.95 -12.43 -5.72
C LYS A 227 1.15 -13.66 -5.32
N ALA A 228 1.84 -14.70 -4.84
CA ALA A 228 1.21 -15.93 -4.38
C ALA A 228 0.26 -15.68 -3.21
N SER A 229 0.65 -14.81 -2.25
CA SER A 229 -0.21 -14.42 -1.13
C SER A 229 -1.49 -13.73 -1.60
N ILE A 230 -1.38 -12.74 -2.49
CA ILE A 230 -2.53 -12.02 -3.05
C ILE A 230 -3.46 -12.99 -3.79
N GLN A 231 -2.91 -13.83 -4.67
CA GLN A 231 -3.70 -14.80 -5.43
C GLN A 231 -4.37 -15.83 -4.54
N TYR A 232 -3.69 -16.30 -3.49
CA TYR A 232 -4.26 -17.23 -2.51
C TYR A 232 -5.42 -16.57 -1.74
N GLY A 233 -5.24 -15.32 -1.28
CA GLY A 233 -6.31 -14.55 -0.63
C GLY A 233 -7.53 -14.36 -1.52
N LEU A 234 -7.35 -14.04 -2.80
CA LEU A 234 -8.44 -13.92 -3.77
C LEU A 234 -9.15 -15.25 -4.02
N ALA A 235 -8.43 -16.36 -4.07
CA ALA A 235 -8.99 -17.70 -4.25
C ALA A 235 -9.73 -18.21 -2.98
N HIS A 236 -9.32 -17.73 -1.80
CA HIS A 236 -9.90 -18.09 -0.49
C HIS A 236 -10.51 -16.86 0.17
N ARG A 237 -11.29 -16.08 -0.60
CA ARG A 237 -11.78 -14.75 -0.21
C ARG A 237 -12.49 -14.72 1.14
N ALA A 238 -13.32 -15.72 1.45
CA ALA A 238 -14.05 -15.75 2.71
C ALA A 238 -13.12 -15.83 3.93
N GLU A 239 -12.06 -16.65 3.87
CA GLU A 239 -11.08 -16.80 4.95
C GLU A 239 -10.22 -15.54 5.08
N ALA A 240 -9.78 -14.98 3.95
CA ALA A 240 -8.99 -13.75 3.91
C ALA A 240 -9.77 -12.55 4.44
N LEU A 241 -11.07 -12.43 4.12
CA LEU A 241 -11.97 -11.40 4.67
C LEU A 241 -12.22 -11.59 6.17
N ALA A 242 -12.37 -12.83 6.63
CA ALA A 242 -12.50 -13.09 8.07
C ALA A 242 -11.26 -12.60 8.84
N HIS A 243 -10.06 -12.79 8.28
CA HIS A 243 -8.82 -12.23 8.83
C HIS A 243 -8.81 -10.69 8.76
N ALA A 244 -9.13 -10.12 7.61
CA ALA A 244 -9.14 -8.67 7.38
C ALA A 244 -10.16 -7.93 8.27
N THR A 245 -11.24 -8.62 8.69
CA THR A 245 -12.26 -8.05 9.59
C THR A 245 -11.68 -7.61 10.94
N ALA A 246 -10.64 -8.27 11.43
CA ALA A 246 -9.95 -7.85 12.67
C ALA A 246 -9.28 -6.47 12.53
N TYR A 247 -9.04 -5.99 11.32
CA TYR A 247 -8.39 -4.72 10.99
C TYR A 247 -9.38 -3.64 10.51
N GLY A 248 -10.65 -3.98 10.37
CA GLY A 248 -11.69 -3.08 9.82
C GLY A 248 -12.29 -2.09 10.82
N ARG A 249 -11.63 -1.80 11.95
CA ARG A 249 -12.01 -0.76 12.93
C ARG A 249 -13.47 -0.80 13.35
N GLY A 250 -14.05 -2.01 13.51
CA GLY A 250 -15.43 -2.18 13.95
C GLY A 250 -16.49 -1.98 12.86
N LEU A 251 -16.10 -1.87 11.61
CA LEU A 251 -17.04 -1.90 10.48
C LEU A 251 -17.69 -3.27 10.34
N ASP A 252 -18.91 -3.27 9.81
CA ASP A 252 -19.58 -4.49 9.45
C ASP A 252 -18.87 -5.22 8.29
N PRO A 253 -18.98 -6.56 8.21
CA PRO A 253 -18.27 -7.35 7.20
C PRO A 253 -18.54 -6.93 5.75
N SER A 254 -19.74 -6.39 5.45
CA SER A 254 -20.10 -5.99 4.09
C SER A 254 -19.36 -4.72 3.67
N ARG A 255 -19.17 -3.77 4.58
CA ARG A 255 -18.36 -2.58 4.35
C ARG A 255 -16.88 -2.92 4.20
N ILE A 256 -16.39 -3.88 5.00
CA ILE A 256 -15.00 -4.37 4.88
C ILE A 256 -14.79 -5.04 3.52
N ASP A 257 -15.70 -5.93 3.11
CA ASP A 257 -15.63 -6.58 1.79
C ASP A 257 -15.65 -5.56 0.65
N ARG A 258 -16.47 -4.50 0.78
CA ARG A 258 -16.50 -3.39 -0.17
C ARG A 258 -15.16 -2.64 -0.21
N PHE A 259 -14.60 -2.29 0.95
CA PHE A 259 -13.32 -1.58 1.04
C PHE A 259 -12.17 -2.41 0.46
N VAL A 260 -12.08 -3.67 0.87
CA VAL A 260 -11.11 -4.62 0.30
C VAL A 260 -11.29 -4.72 -1.23
N GLY A 261 -12.52 -4.81 -1.73
CA GLY A 261 -12.80 -4.88 -3.17
C GLY A 261 -12.41 -3.61 -3.94
N MET A 262 -12.36 -2.46 -3.29
CA MET A 262 -11.86 -1.22 -3.90
C MET A 262 -10.34 -1.30 -4.14
N TYR A 263 -9.56 -1.74 -3.16
CA TYR A 263 -8.11 -1.63 -3.19
C TYR A 263 -7.37 -2.95 -3.45
N VAL A 264 -8.03 -4.10 -3.31
CA VAL A 264 -7.52 -5.40 -3.74
C VAL A 264 -8.23 -5.81 -5.03
N ASN A 265 -7.71 -5.36 -6.15
CA ASN A 265 -8.29 -5.48 -7.49
C ASN A 265 -7.27 -6.07 -8.50
N ALA A 266 -7.55 -5.99 -9.79
CA ALA A 266 -6.66 -6.50 -10.83
C ALA A 266 -5.26 -5.85 -10.80
N TYR A 267 -5.17 -4.56 -10.46
CA TYR A 267 -3.90 -3.84 -10.33
C TYR A 267 -3.08 -4.33 -9.13
N THR A 268 -3.72 -4.85 -8.10
CA THR A 268 -3.05 -5.45 -6.94
C THR A 268 -2.35 -6.76 -7.34
N VAL A 269 -2.94 -7.54 -8.23
CA VAL A 269 -2.31 -8.75 -8.77
C VAL A 269 -1.13 -8.42 -9.67
N ASP A 270 -1.29 -7.43 -10.55
CA ASP A 270 -0.23 -6.86 -11.41
C ASP A 270 -0.65 -5.47 -11.87
N TYR A 271 0.28 -4.52 -11.83
CA TYR A 271 0.02 -3.16 -12.34
C TYR A 271 -0.45 -3.14 -13.79
N GLY A 272 -0.02 -4.10 -14.58
CA GLY A 272 -0.29 -4.11 -16.02
C GLY A 272 0.25 -2.86 -16.74
N PRO A 273 0.03 -2.74 -18.04
CA PRO A 273 0.44 -1.55 -18.80
C PRO A 273 -0.21 -0.27 -18.28
N THR A 274 -1.51 -0.30 -17.99
CA THR A 274 -2.28 0.86 -17.54
C THR A 274 -1.85 1.35 -16.16
N GLY A 275 -1.65 0.44 -15.20
CA GLY A 275 -1.18 0.81 -13.86
C GLY A 275 0.24 1.38 -13.88
N ARG A 276 1.13 0.82 -14.69
CA ARG A 276 2.49 1.36 -14.88
C ARG A 276 2.47 2.75 -15.53
N GLN A 277 1.60 2.97 -16.52
CA GLN A 277 1.38 4.28 -17.13
C GLN A 277 0.83 5.27 -16.11
N ALA A 278 -0.12 4.85 -15.28
CA ALA A 278 -0.70 5.70 -14.23
C ALA A 278 0.37 6.17 -13.21
N VAL A 279 1.26 5.27 -12.78
CA VAL A 279 2.40 5.64 -11.91
C VAL A 279 3.31 6.66 -12.59
N ALA A 280 3.67 6.42 -13.85
CA ALA A 280 4.54 7.33 -14.61
C ALA A 280 3.89 8.72 -14.76
N GLU A 281 2.58 8.79 -15.09
CA GLU A 281 1.86 10.05 -15.25
C GLU A 281 1.73 10.81 -13.92
N LEU A 282 1.43 10.12 -12.81
CA LEU A 282 1.36 10.75 -11.48
C LEU A 282 2.69 11.45 -11.14
N LEU A 283 3.80 10.72 -11.25
CA LEU A 283 5.12 11.24 -10.91
C LEU A 283 5.56 12.36 -11.87
N ALA A 284 5.26 12.22 -13.16
CA ALA A 284 5.57 13.26 -14.15
C ALA A 284 4.76 14.55 -13.90
N ARG A 285 3.46 14.45 -13.57
CA ARG A 285 2.64 15.63 -13.20
C ARG A 285 3.13 16.29 -11.93
N ALA A 286 3.48 15.48 -10.93
CA ALA A 286 4.03 16.00 -9.67
C ALA A 286 5.35 16.75 -9.89
N GLN A 287 6.23 16.22 -10.74
CA GLN A 287 7.46 16.91 -11.12
C GLN A 287 7.18 18.22 -11.86
N ARG A 288 6.30 18.20 -12.89
CA ARG A 288 5.94 19.42 -13.63
C ARG A 288 5.32 20.50 -12.75
N ALA A 289 4.61 20.10 -11.71
CA ALA A 289 4.01 21.00 -10.71
C ALA A 289 5.01 21.49 -9.66
N GLY A 290 6.28 21.07 -9.71
CA GLY A 290 7.30 21.43 -8.72
C GLY A 290 7.12 20.78 -7.35
N LEU A 291 6.30 19.72 -7.27
CA LEU A 291 6.04 18.97 -6.03
C LEU A 291 7.06 17.86 -5.78
N LEU A 292 7.87 17.52 -6.78
CA LEU A 292 9.01 16.59 -6.67
C LEU A 292 10.31 17.26 -7.13
N PRO A 293 11.45 16.90 -6.54
CA PRO A 293 12.73 17.55 -6.83
C PRO A 293 13.31 17.26 -8.22
N GLY A 294 12.83 16.19 -8.87
CA GLY A 294 13.33 15.77 -10.18
C GLY A 294 12.56 14.59 -10.77
N PRO A 295 12.99 14.08 -11.93
CA PRO A 295 12.39 12.93 -12.56
C PRO A 295 12.65 11.66 -11.74
N VAL A 296 11.64 10.78 -11.67
CA VAL A 296 11.72 9.53 -10.93
C VAL A 296 11.85 8.36 -11.89
N GLN A 297 12.92 7.60 -11.76
CA GLN A 297 13.08 6.36 -12.52
C GLN A 297 12.41 5.21 -11.78
N VAL A 298 11.24 4.79 -12.27
CA VAL A 298 10.48 3.68 -11.68
C VAL A 298 11.05 2.35 -12.15
N THR A 299 11.41 1.49 -11.20
CA THR A 299 11.83 0.11 -11.48
C THR A 299 10.84 -0.85 -10.83
N PHE A 300 10.28 -1.77 -11.63
CA PHE A 300 9.41 -2.83 -11.14
C PHE A 300 10.15 -4.16 -11.07
N VAL A 301 9.96 -4.87 -9.96
CA VAL A 301 10.44 -6.25 -9.77
C VAL A 301 9.24 -7.19 -9.84
N ALA A 302 9.27 -8.12 -10.77
CA ALA A 302 8.31 -9.22 -10.91
C ALA A 302 8.93 -10.54 -10.46
N GLY A 303 8.10 -11.44 -9.94
CA GLY A 303 8.47 -12.81 -9.54
C GLY A 303 8.17 -13.85 -10.61
#